data_4a404d9275f06553d716ddd48352b715
#
_entry.id   4a404d9275f06553d716ddd48352b715
#
_cell.length_a   1.000
_cell.length_b   1.000
_cell.length_c   1.000
_cell.angle_alpha   90.00
_cell.angle_beta   90.00
_cell.angle_gamma   90.00
#
_symmetry.space_group_name_H-M   'P 1'
#
loop_
_entity.id
_entity.type
_entity.pdbx_description
1 polymer ?
#
loop_
_entity_poly.entity_id
_entity_poly.type
_entity_poly.pdbx_seq_one_letter_code
_entity_poly.pdbx_strand_id
1 'polypeptide(L)'
;MQLFLLLCLIKTIFMFLGSFPWIAEVVLPNREFVISYLHFTFLGVVGFGVLYFLQKSLHIRFPHWSISLYSTAFVGSEGLITYKGLAILYELFLPDNYYILLVLFSALFFVAVGYWCYLIFKKVHNQPSEEAHQS
;
A
#
# COMPACT_ATOMS: atom_id res chain seq x y z
N MET A 1 -3.58 -14.23 -0.27
CA MET A 1 -4.35 -14.25 -1.53
C MET A 1 -5.67 -13.51 -1.40
N GLN A 2 -6.48 -13.78 -0.37
CA GLN A 2 -7.80 -13.13 -0.19
C GLN A 2 -7.73 -11.59 -0.12
N LEU A 3 -6.79 -11.04 0.66
CA LEU A 3 -6.63 -9.59 0.80
C LEU A 3 -6.29 -8.91 -0.54
N PHE A 4 -5.38 -9.48 -1.33
CA PHE A 4 -5.02 -8.95 -2.65
C PHE A 4 -6.23 -8.93 -3.60
N LEU A 5 -7.01 -10.03 -3.66
CA LEU A 5 -8.21 -10.10 -4.50
C LEU A 5 -9.27 -9.09 -4.05
N LEU A 6 -9.43 -8.89 -2.72
CA LEU A 6 -10.33 -7.88 -2.17
C LEU A 6 -9.92 -6.47 -2.60
N LEU A 7 -8.63 -6.13 -2.53
CA LEU A 7 -8.12 -4.83 -2.96
C LEU A 7 -8.30 -4.61 -4.47
N CYS A 8 -8.07 -5.64 -5.30
CA CYS A 8 -8.36 -5.58 -6.73
C CYS A 8 -9.84 -5.32 -7.01
N LEU A 9 -10.74 -5.98 -6.26
CA LEU A 9 -12.18 -5.78 -6.40
C LEU A 9 -12.57 -4.35 -6.04
N ILE A 10 -12.09 -3.83 -4.90
CA ILE A 10 -12.34 -2.46 -4.45
C ILE A 10 -11.82 -1.45 -5.50
N LYS A 11 -10.62 -1.67 -6.05
CA LYS A 11 -10.08 -0.83 -7.13
C LYS A 11 -11.00 -0.81 -8.35
N THR A 12 -11.48 -1.98 -8.78
CA THR A 12 -12.37 -2.08 -9.94
C THR A 12 -13.68 -1.34 -9.70
N ILE A 13 -14.24 -1.42 -8.48
CA ILE A 13 -15.43 -0.66 -8.07
C ILE A 13 -15.14 0.86 -8.15
N PHE A 14 -14.01 1.33 -7.63
CA PHE A 14 -13.66 2.76 -7.72
C PHE A 14 -13.49 3.23 -9.16
N MET A 15 -12.88 2.42 -10.04
CA MET A 15 -12.80 2.73 -11.47
C MET A 15 -14.18 2.84 -12.12
N PHE A 16 -15.08 1.92 -11.78
CA PHE A 16 -16.45 1.93 -12.30
C PHE A 16 -17.22 3.18 -11.80
N LEU A 17 -17.13 3.50 -10.51
CA LEU A 17 -17.75 4.69 -9.95
C LEU A 17 -17.20 5.98 -10.58
N GLY A 18 -15.88 6.06 -10.80
CA GLY A 18 -15.24 7.21 -11.44
C GLY A 18 -15.61 7.39 -12.92
N SER A 19 -16.25 6.39 -13.54
CA SER A 19 -16.75 6.50 -14.93
C SER A 19 -18.05 7.31 -15.03
N PHE A 20 -18.73 7.57 -13.91
CA PHE A 20 -19.93 8.41 -13.90
C PHE A 20 -19.56 9.90 -13.92
N PRO A 21 -20.07 10.70 -14.89
CA PRO A 21 -19.69 12.10 -15.04
C PRO A 21 -19.89 12.94 -13.76
N TRP A 22 -20.99 12.75 -13.06
CA TRP A 22 -21.31 13.51 -11.84
C TRP A 22 -20.36 13.20 -10.67
N ILE A 23 -19.81 11.95 -10.57
CA ILE A 23 -18.78 11.63 -9.60
C ILE A 23 -17.45 12.21 -10.03
N ALA A 24 -17.11 12.11 -11.32
CA ALA A 24 -15.90 12.66 -11.88
C ALA A 24 -15.81 14.18 -11.68
N GLU A 25 -16.91 14.91 -11.85
CA GLU A 25 -16.98 16.37 -11.60
C GLU A 25 -16.66 16.76 -10.15
N VAL A 26 -16.98 15.89 -9.18
CA VAL A 26 -16.67 16.12 -7.76
C VAL A 26 -15.24 15.70 -7.42
N VAL A 27 -14.80 14.56 -7.95
CA VAL A 27 -13.52 13.92 -7.58
C VAL A 27 -12.33 14.56 -8.29
N LEU A 28 -12.43 14.82 -9.60
CA LEU A 28 -11.30 15.31 -10.41
C LEU A 28 -10.76 16.68 -9.98
N PRO A 29 -11.58 17.67 -9.59
CA PRO A 29 -11.08 18.95 -9.10
C PRO A 29 -10.35 18.82 -7.76
N ASN A 30 -10.68 17.80 -6.96
CA ASN A 30 -10.10 17.55 -5.65
C ASN A 30 -8.85 16.64 -5.76
N ARG A 31 -7.69 17.29 -5.85
CA ARG A 31 -6.39 16.63 -5.96
C ARG A 31 -6.18 15.53 -4.90
N GLU A 32 -6.72 15.70 -3.69
CA GLU A 32 -6.54 14.75 -2.59
C GLU A 32 -7.20 13.40 -2.89
N PHE A 33 -8.36 13.36 -3.54
CA PHE A 33 -8.98 12.10 -3.96
C PHE A 33 -8.19 11.38 -5.05
N VAL A 34 -7.59 12.14 -5.98
CA VAL A 34 -6.73 11.55 -7.00
C VAL A 34 -5.48 10.95 -6.36
N ILE A 35 -4.87 11.64 -5.38
CA ILE A 35 -3.72 11.13 -4.63
C ILE A 35 -4.10 9.88 -3.85
N SER A 36 -5.24 9.87 -3.15
CA SER A 36 -5.75 8.70 -2.44
C SER A 36 -5.93 7.51 -3.37
N TYR A 37 -6.57 7.69 -4.52
CA TYR A 37 -6.74 6.62 -5.52
C TYR A 37 -5.40 6.07 -6.02
N LEU A 38 -4.40 6.92 -6.27
CA LEU A 38 -3.08 6.50 -6.69
C LEU A 38 -2.36 5.75 -5.56
N HIS A 39 -2.42 6.23 -4.33
CA HIS A 39 -1.87 5.55 -3.15
C HIS A 39 -2.50 4.18 -2.98
N PHE A 40 -3.84 4.10 -3.00
CA PHE A 40 -4.56 2.83 -2.92
C PHE A 40 -4.11 1.85 -4.01
N THR A 41 -3.93 2.33 -5.25
CA THR A 41 -3.50 1.49 -6.35
C THR A 41 -2.07 1.00 -6.18
N PHE A 42 -1.10 1.90 -5.91
CA PHE A 42 0.31 1.54 -5.85
C PHE A 42 0.68 0.83 -4.55
N LEU A 43 0.25 1.34 -3.40
CA LEU A 43 0.61 0.74 -2.12
C LEU A 43 -0.31 -0.45 -1.79
N GLY A 44 -1.61 -0.32 -2.07
CA GLY A 44 -2.57 -1.39 -1.84
C GLY A 44 -2.42 -2.51 -2.87
N VAL A 45 -2.85 -2.28 -4.11
CA VAL A 45 -2.95 -3.36 -5.11
C VAL A 45 -1.56 -3.85 -5.54
N VAL A 46 -0.68 -2.93 -5.99
CA VAL A 46 0.65 -3.31 -6.48
C VAL A 46 1.53 -3.81 -5.35
N GLY A 47 1.56 -3.13 -4.19
CA GLY A 47 2.38 -3.52 -3.05
C GLY A 47 2.05 -4.92 -2.53
N PHE A 48 0.79 -5.22 -2.26
CA PHE A 48 0.37 -6.58 -1.85
C PHE A 48 0.54 -7.61 -2.97
N GLY A 49 0.38 -7.21 -4.24
CA GLY A 49 0.63 -8.07 -5.39
C GLY A 49 2.10 -8.50 -5.48
N VAL A 50 3.01 -7.55 -5.36
CA VAL A 50 4.46 -7.80 -5.35
C VAL A 50 4.84 -8.69 -4.16
N LEU A 51 4.32 -8.41 -2.97
CA LEU A 51 4.54 -9.27 -1.79
C LEU A 51 4.11 -10.70 -2.01
N TYR A 52 2.92 -10.90 -2.54
CA TYR A 52 2.41 -12.23 -2.86
C TYR A 52 3.30 -12.94 -3.87
N PHE A 53 3.71 -12.24 -4.93
CA PHE A 53 4.60 -12.78 -5.94
C PHE A 53 5.97 -13.16 -5.37
N LEU A 54 6.57 -12.31 -4.55
CA LEU A 54 7.86 -12.58 -3.90
C LEU A 54 7.78 -13.78 -2.94
N GLN A 55 6.71 -13.90 -2.15
CA GLN A 55 6.50 -15.05 -1.29
C GLN A 55 6.43 -16.35 -2.09
N LYS A 56 5.74 -16.34 -3.22
CA LYS A 56 5.56 -17.52 -4.06
C LYS A 56 6.83 -17.86 -4.85
N SER A 57 7.48 -16.86 -5.46
CA SER A 57 8.64 -17.06 -6.34
C SER A 57 9.90 -17.38 -5.56
N LEU A 58 10.17 -16.67 -4.48
CA LEU A 58 11.39 -16.83 -3.68
C LEU A 58 11.22 -17.81 -2.51
N HIS A 59 10.02 -18.36 -2.30
CA HIS A 59 9.72 -19.21 -1.14
C HIS A 59 10.13 -18.58 0.20
N ILE A 60 10.01 -17.24 0.31
CA ILE A 60 10.29 -16.48 1.53
C ILE A 60 8.98 -16.37 2.32
N ARG A 61 9.01 -16.79 3.58
CA ARG A 61 7.89 -16.53 4.50
C ARG A 61 8.15 -15.21 5.23
N PHE A 62 7.39 -14.18 4.89
CA PHE A 62 7.40 -12.94 5.67
C PHE A 62 6.65 -13.17 6.99
N PRO A 63 7.18 -12.68 8.12
CA PRO A 63 6.51 -12.83 9.39
C PRO A 63 5.20 -12.03 9.42
N HIS A 64 4.19 -12.58 10.09
CA HIS A 64 2.85 -11.96 10.14
C HIS A 64 2.86 -10.53 10.68
N TRP A 65 3.75 -10.23 11.63
CA TRP A 65 3.86 -8.89 12.21
C TRP A 65 4.26 -7.83 11.17
N SER A 66 5.16 -8.15 10.21
CA SER A 66 5.59 -7.19 9.19
C SER A 66 4.51 -6.93 8.15
N ILE A 67 3.71 -7.94 7.81
CA ILE A 67 2.53 -7.80 6.94
C ILE A 67 1.46 -6.96 7.66
N SER A 68 1.23 -7.21 8.95
CA SER A 68 0.30 -6.43 9.77
C SER A 68 0.76 -4.97 9.88
N LEU A 69 2.07 -4.73 10.10
CA LEU A 69 2.64 -3.39 10.16
C LEU A 69 2.40 -2.62 8.84
N TYR A 70 2.69 -3.25 7.70
CA TYR A 70 2.44 -2.68 6.38
C TYR A 70 0.95 -2.39 6.16
N SER A 71 0.07 -3.34 6.51
CA SER A 71 -1.38 -3.17 6.37
C SER A 71 -1.90 -2.03 7.23
N THR A 72 -1.42 -1.90 8.47
CA THR A 72 -1.80 -0.80 9.37
C THR A 72 -1.30 0.54 8.84
N ALA A 73 -0.06 0.61 8.36
CA ALA A 73 0.49 1.80 7.74
C ALA A 73 -0.33 2.21 6.49
N PHE A 74 -0.69 1.23 5.65
CA PHE A 74 -1.52 1.46 4.47
C PHE A 74 -2.90 2.00 4.82
N VAL A 75 -3.64 1.32 5.69
CA VAL A 75 -5.00 1.74 6.08
C VAL A 75 -4.98 3.11 6.77
N GLY A 76 -3.98 3.34 7.63
CA GLY A 76 -3.84 4.61 8.35
C GLY A 76 -3.51 5.79 7.42
N SER A 77 -2.55 5.63 6.50
CA SER A 77 -2.21 6.68 5.54
C SER A 77 -3.35 6.95 4.57
N GLU A 78 -4.00 5.90 4.05
CA GLU A 78 -5.13 6.02 3.13
C GLU A 78 -6.32 6.70 3.78
N GLY A 79 -6.64 6.32 5.03
CA GLY A 79 -7.70 6.94 5.82
C GLY A 79 -7.45 8.43 6.06
N LEU A 80 -6.19 8.82 6.37
CA LEU A 80 -5.83 10.23 6.55
C LEU A 80 -5.95 11.04 5.25
N ILE A 81 -5.45 10.52 4.12
CA ILE A 81 -5.52 11.21 2.83
C ILE A 81 -6.96 11.37 2.39
N THR A 82 -7.77 10.31 2.50
CA THR A 82 -9.21 10.35 2.19
C THR A 82 -9.95 11.33 3.10
N TYR A 83 -9.65 11.31 4.42
CA TYR A 83 -10.24 12.26 5.38
C TYR A 83 -9.92 13.71 4.99
N LYS A 84 -8.70 14.02 4.58
CA LYS A 84 -8.32 15.36 4.11
C LYS A 84 -9.14 15.76 2.87
N GLY A 85 -9.32 14.85 1.91
CA GLY A 85 -10.15 15.09 0.74
C GLY A 85 -11.60 15.42 1.12
N LEU A 86 -12.19 14.66 2.07
CA LEU A 86 -13.53 14.92 2.59
C LEU A 86 -13.61 16.23 3.39
N ALA A 87 -12.57 16.52 4.20
CA ALA A 87 -12.52 17.75 4.98
C ALA A 87 -12.51 19.00 4.09
N ILE A 88 -11.80 18.95 2.96
CA ILE A 88 -11.81 20.05 1.97
C ILE A 88 -13.19 20.16 1.30
N LEU A 89 -13.81 19.03 0.95
CA LEU A 89 -15.09 19.01 0.26
C LEU A 89 -16.25 19.54 1.12
N TYR A 90 -16.26 19.20 2.43
CA TYR A 90 -17.32 19.54 3.38
C TYR A 90 -16.94 20.64 4.36
N GLU A 91 -15.83 21.36 4.13
CA GLU A 91 -15.31 22.40 5.02
C GLU A 91 -15.15 21.93 6.49
N LEU A 92 -14.74 20.66 6.67
CA LEU A 92 -14.54 20.07 7.98
C LEU A 92 -13.20 20.48 8.58
N PHE A 93 -13.14 20.47 9.91
CA PHE A 93 -11.93 20.79 10.65
C PHE A 93 -10.82 19.74 10.40
N LEU A 94 -9.63 20.20 10.04
CA LEU A 94 -8.44 19.36 9.96
C LEU A 94 -7.74 19.35 11.32
N PRO A 95 -7.44 18.17 11.89
CA PRO A 95 -6.69 18.09 13.17
C PRO A 95 -5.30 18.72 13.04
N ASP A 96 -4.84 19.45 14.04
CA ASP A 96 -3.50 20.07 14.06
C ASP A 96 -2.38 19.04 13.89
N ASN A 97 -2.59 17.83 14.38
CA ASN A 97 -1.64 16.70 14.32
C ASN A 97 -1.68 15.89 13.01
N TYR A 98 -2.47 16.31 12.00
CA TYR A 98 -2.66 15.57 10.74
C TYR A 98 -1.33 15.19 10.08
N TYR A 99 -0.43 16.15 9.91
CA TYR A 99 0.86 15.92 9.24
C TYR A 99 1.78 15.01 10.05
N ILE A 100 1.74 15.11 11.38
CA ILE A 100 2.52 14.23 12.26
C ILE A 100 2.05 12.77 12.12
N LEU A 101 0.73 12.55 12.10
CA LEU A 101 0.16 11.22 11.89
C LEU A 101 0.52 10.65 10.52
N LEU A 102 0.46 11.47 9.47
CA LEU A 102 0.84 11.06 8.12
C LEU A 102 2.31 10.64 8.05
N VAL A 103 3.21 11.41 8.68
CA VAL A 103 4.65 11.07 8.77
C VAL A 103 4.86 9.78 9.53
N LEU A 104 4.14 9.55 10.64
CA LEU A 104 4.24 8.30 11.41
C LEU A 104 3.83 7.09 10.58
N PHE A 105 2.70 7.13 9.88
CA PHE A 105 2.29 6.02 9.02
C PHE A 105 3.27 5.81 7.85
N SER A 106 3.82 6.88 7.28
CA SER A 106 4.85 6.77 6.24
C SER A 106 6.14 6.14 6.77
N ALA A 107 6.54 6.46 8.01
CA ALA A 107 7.69 5.83 8.66
C ALA A 107 7.47 4.33 8.91
N LEU A 108 6.25 3.92 9.30
CA LEU A 108 5.90 2.50 9.44
C LEU A 108 6.02 1.74 8.12
N PHE A 109 5.62 2.35 6.99
CA PHE A 109 5.86 1.79 5.66
C PHE A 109 7.33 1.55 5.41
N PHE A 110 8.15 2.57 5.65
CA PHE A 110 9.60 2.49 5.42
C PHE A 110 10.22 1.35 6.22
N VAL A 111 9.84 1.18 7.49
CA VAL A 111 10.31 0.09 8.35
C VAL A 111 9.87 -1.28 7.81
N ALA A 112 8.61 -1.43 7.42
CA ALA A 112 8.09 -2.70 6.89
C ALA A 112 8.79 -3.12 5.60
N VAL A 113 8.91 -2.20 4.64
CA VAL A 113 9.56 -2.46 3.34
C VAL A 113 11.06 -2.68 3.52
N GLY A 114 11.74 -1.89 4.35
CA GLY A 114 13.16 -2.04 4.66
C GLY A 114 13.46 -3.42 5.27
N TYR A 115 12.62 -3.90 6.17
CA TYR A 115 12.74 -5.24 6.74
C TYR A 115 12.57 -6.34 5.66
N TRP A 116 11.65 -6.19 4.72
CA TRP A 116 11.48 -7.15 3.62
C TRP A 116 12.68 -7.17 2.68
N CYS A 117 13.21 -5.99 2.33
CA CYS A 117 14.45 -5.90 1.56
C CYS A 117 15.59 -6.62 2.29
N TYR A 118 15.76 -6.41 3.59
CA TYR A 118 16.75 -7.12 4.38
C TYR A 118 16.59 -8.65 4.31
N LEU A 119 15.37 -9.18 4.45
CA LEU A 119 15.11 -10.61 4.36
C LEU A 119 15.45 -11.18 2.97
N ILE A 120 15.12 -10.46 1.91
CA ILE A 120 15.41 -10.85 0.54
C ILE A 120 16.93 -10.91 0.33
N PHE A 121 17.65 -9.85 0.70
CA PHE A 121 19.11 -9.80 0.59
C PHE A 121 19.79 -10.92 1.37
N LYS A 122 19.37 -11.16 2.61
CA LYS A 122 19.88 -12.24 3.44
C LYS A 122 19.68 -13.61 2.78
N LYS A 123 18.52 -13.84 2.16
CA LYS A 123 18.25 -15.12 1.49
C LYS A 123 19.09 -15.29 0.24
N VAL A 124 19.20 -14.26 -0.59
CA VAL A 124 20.01 -14.29 -1.83
C VAL A 124 21.49 -14.49 -1.49
N HIS A 125 21.99 -13.83 -0.46
CA HIS A 125 23.40 -13.96 -0.05
C HIS A 125 23.71 -15.32 0.60
N ASN A 126 22.75 -15.95 1.26
CA ASN A 126 22.91 -17.26 1.91
C ASN A 126 22.59 -18.45 0.99
N GLN A 127 22.32 -18.24 -0.32
CA GLN A 127 22.35 -19.31 -1.31
C GLN A 127 23.80 -19.49 -1.80
N PRO A 128 24.63 -20.33 -1.15
CA PRO A 128 25.94 -20.63 -1.69
C PRO A 128 25.70 -21.45 -2.96
N SER A 129 26.51 -21.17 -3.96
CA SER A 129 26.76 -21.86 -5.20
C SER A 129 26.62 -23.40 -5.11
N GLU A 130 25.41 -23.93 -4.96
CA GLU A 130 25.13 -25.36 -5.15
C GLU A 130 25.33 -25.77 -6.62
N GLU A 131 25.40 -24.80 -7.54
CA GLU A 131 25.66 -25.08 -8.97
C GLU A 131 27.13 -25.39 -9.29
N ALA A 132 28.06 -25.14 -8.38
CA ALA A 132 29.50 -25.41 -8.63
C ALA A 132 29.88 -26.87 -8.37
N HIS A 133 29.02 -27.73 -7.89
CA HIS A 133 29.32 -29.15 -7.60
C HIS A 133 28.59 -30.15 -8.52
N GLN A 134 27.93 -29.69 -9.58
CA GLN A 134 27.27 -30.56 -10.57
C GLN A 134 27.89 -30.48 -11.97
N SER A 135 29.10 -29.93 -12.07
CA SER A 135 29.88 -29.98 -13.32
C SER A 135 31.08 -30.93 -13.22
#